data_93ab08d7254c194cdfc8ec198341216d
#
_entry.id   93ab08d7254c194cdfc8ec198341216d
#
_cell.length_a   1.000
_cell.length_b   1.000
_cell.length_c   1.000
_cell.angle_alpha   90.00
_cell.angle_beta   90.00
_cell.angle_gamma   90.00
#
_symmetry.space_group_name_H-M   'P 1'
#
loop_
_entity.id
_entity.type
_entity.pdbx_description
1 polymer ?
#
loop_
_entity_poly.entity_id
_entity_poly.type
_entity_poly.pdbx_seq_one_letter_code
_entity_poly.pdbx_strand_id
1 'polypeptide(L)'
;MEDIVIVSAARTAVGKFGGSLAGIPATELGAIVIKEVLSRAKLGNDQIGEVIMGQVLAAGAGQNPARQALLKSGIAKETPALTINAVCGSGLKAVMLAAQAVATGDSEIVVAGGQESMSLAPHVLPNSRDGQRMGDWKLVDSMIVDGLWDVYNQYHMGITAENVAKKFGVSREAQDALALASQQKAAAAQDAGRFKDEIVPFSIVQKKGDPIVFAADEFINRKTNAEALAGLRPAFDKAGGVTAGNASGLNDGAAGVVVMSAKKADQLGLTPLARIKSYATVALDPALMGIGPVPASQKALQRAGWKPGELDLLEINEAFAAQACAVNNEMGWDVSKVNVNGGAIAIGHPIGASGCRILVTLLHEMVRRDAKKGLASLCIGGGMGVALAVERE
;
A
#
# COMPACT_ATOMS: atom_id res chain seq x y z
N MET A 1 15.92 -23.42 3.33
CA MET A 1 15.68 -22.10 3.95
C MET A 1 14.57 -22.28 4.96
N GLU A 2 14.65 -21.63 6.09
CA GLU A 2 13.61 -21.68 7.11
C GLU A 2 12.31 -21.08 6.53
N ASP A 3 11.16 -21.71 6.84
CA ASP A 3 9.87 -21.23 6.38
C ASP A 3 9.47 -19.98 7.16
N ILE A 4 9.25 -18.88 6.45
CA ILE A 4 8.88 -17.60 7.03
C ILE A 4 7.38 -17.40 6.90
N VAL A 5 6.74 -17.05 8.02
CA VAL A 5 5.29 -16.93 8.12
C VAL A 5 4.86 -15.55 8.60
N ILE A 6 3.63 -15.18 8.23
CA ILE A 6 2.92 -14.02 8.74
C ILE A 6 1.87 -14.54 9.73
N VAL A 7 1.92 -14.11 10.98
CA VAL A 7 1.04 -14.59 12.05
C VAL A 7 -0.05 -13.58 12.42
N SER A 8 0.11 -12.32 12.05
CA SER A 8 -0.86 -11.27 12.33
C SER A 8 -0.82 -10.21 11.25
N ALA A 9 -1.98 -9.61 10.97
CA ALA A 9 -2.14 -8.56 9.96
C ALA A 9 -3.27 -7.60 10.38
N ALA A 10 -3.04 -6.30 10.22
CA ALA A 10 -4.04 -5.26 10.49
C ALA A 10 -3.74 -3.99 9.68
N ARG A 11 -4.77 -3.17 9.45
CA ARG A 11 -4.64 -1.83 8.86
C ARG A 11 -5.58 -0.83 9.53
N THR A 12 -5.29 0.44 9.43
CA THR A 12 -6.32 1.46 9.65
C THR A 12 -7.32 1.42 8.49
N ALA A 13 -8.52 1.94 8.70
CA ALA A 13 -9.29 2.41 7.56
C ALA A 13 -8.49 3.51 6.84
N VAL A 14 -8.75 3.68 5.54
CA VAL A 14 -8.07 4.67 4.70
C VAL A 14 -8.86 5.97 4.68
N GLY A 15 -8.20 7.06 5.08
CA GLY A 15 -8.74 8.42 5.00
C GLY A 15 -8.56 9.03 3.62
N LYS A 16 -9.49 9.89 3.21
CA LYS A 16 -9.32 10.72 2.03
C LYS A 16 -8.46 11.95 2.34
N PHE A 17 -7.84 12.52 1.34
CA PHE A 17 -7.07 13.77 1.46
C PHE A 17 -7.92 14.90 2.07
N GLY A 18 -7.39 15.53 3.11
CA GLY A 18 -8.10 16.55 3.85
C GLY A 18 -9.34 16.05 4.62
N GLY A 19 -9.50 14.73 4.78
CA GLY A 19 -10.61 14.09 5.48
C GLY A 19 -10.37 13.87 6.96
N SER A 20 -10.99 12.81 7.49
CA SER A 20 -10.99 12.53 8.93
C SER A 20 -9.61 12.30 9.53
N LEU A 21 -8.65 11.80 8.74
CA LEU A 21 -7.27 11.56 9.18
C LEU A 21 -6.31 12.73 8.92
N ALA A 22 -6.77 13.83 8.32
CA ALA A 22 -5.90 14.92 7.85
C ALA A 22 -5.02 15.57 8.93
N GLY A 23 -5.41 15.50 10.20
CA GLY A 23 -4.63 16.03 11.32
C GLY A 23 -3.78 14.99 12.05
N ILE A 24 -3.76 13.73 11.60
CA ILE A 24 -3.09 12.64 12.30
C ILE A 24 -1.76 12.31 11.61
N PRO A 25 -0.61 12.45 12.30
CA PRO A 25 0.68 12.09 11.74
C PRO A 25 0.75 10.61 11.35
N ALA A 26 1.49 10.30 10.28
CA ALA A 26 1.73 8.93 9.84
C ALA A 26 2.26 8.04 10.97
N THR A 27 3.11 8.59 11.84
CA THR A 27 3.70 7.88 12.99
C THR A 27 2.68 7.49 14.06
N GLU A 28 1.54 8.21 14.18
CA GLU A 28 0.43 7.80 15.04
C GLU A 28 -0.38 6.67 14.40
N LEU A 29 -0.65 6.77 13.09
CA LEU A 29 -1.33 5.72 12.33
C LEU A 29 -0.50 4.41 12.38
N GLY A 30 0.82 4.53 12.20
CA GLY A 30 1.74 3.40 12.35
C GLY A 30 1.71 2.77 13.73
N ALA A 31 1.71 3.59 14.79
CA ALA A 31 1.63 3.09 16.16
C ALA A 31 0.34 2.31 16.45
N ILE A 32 -0.80 2.75 15.88
CA ILE A 32 -2.09 2.07 16.01
C ILE A 32 -2.00 0.64 15.43
N VAL A 33 -1.50 0.50 14.20
CA VAL A 33 -1.41 -0.83 13.56
C VAL A 33 -0.36 -1.72 14.22
N ILE A 34 0.78 -1.17 14.66
CA ILE A 34 1.80 -1.92 15.39
C ILE A 34 1.19 -2.50 16.68
N LYS A 35 0.52 -1.68 17.48
CA LYS A 35 -0.19 -2.13 18.69
C LYS A 35 -1.16 -3.27 18.40
N GLU A 36 -1.96 -3.11 17.37
CA GLU A 36 -3.00 -4.07 17.01
C GLU A 36 -2.43 -5.40 16.56
N VAL A 37 -1.40 -5.41 15.69
CA VAL A 37 -0.82 -6.67 15.22
C VAL A 37 -0.14 -7.45 16.35
N LEU A 38 0.44 -6.77 17.33
CA LEU A 38 0.98 -7.40 18.53
C LEU A 38 -0.14 -7.98 19.40
N SER A 39 -1.21 -7.23 19.62
CA SER A 39 -2.37 -7.66 20.39
C SER A 39 -3.01 -8.92 19.79
N ARG A 40 -3.22 -8.94 18.47
CA ARG A 40 -3.76 -10.10 17.74
C ARG A 40 -2.86 -11.33 17.84
N ALA A 41 -1.55 -11.13 17.78
CA ALA A 41 -0.57 -12.20 17.93
C ALA A 41 -0.28 -12.55 19.40
N LYS A 42 -0.89 -11.83 20.37
CA LYS A 42 -0.64 -12.00 21.81
C LYS A 42 0.85 -11.93 22.18
N LEU A 43 1.59 -11.05 21.48
CA LEU A 43 3.02 -10.84 21.71
C LEU A 43 3.26 -9.70 22.71
N GLY A 44 4.24 -9.91 23.61
CA GLY A 44 4.74 -8.87 24.49
C GLY A 44 5.58 -7.83 23.75
N ASN A 45 5.63 -6.62 24.30
CA ASN A 45 6.37 -5.49 23.71
C ASN A 45 7.90 -5.69 23.73
N ASP A 46 8.41 -6.61 24.53
CA ASP A 46 9.82 -6.99 24.68
C ASP A 46 10.25 -8.15 23.77
N GLN A 47 9.30 -8.79 23.08
CA GLN A 47 9.57 -9.92 22.18
C GLN A 47 9.95 -9.52 20.76
N ILE A 48 9.85 -8.24 20.41
CA ILE A 48 10.05 -7.75 19.05
C ILE A 48 11.52 -7.42 18.83
N GLY A 49 12.11 -8.07 17.83
CA GLY A 49 13.52 -7.86 17.48
C GLY A 49 13.72 -6.61 16.61
N GLU A 50 12.78 -6.27 15.74
CA GLU A 50 12.89 -5.11 14.86
C GLU A 50 11.51 -4.63 14.36
N VAL A 51 11.42 -3.33 14.01
CA VAL A 51 10.27 -2.74 13.31
C VAL A 51 10.72 -2.09 12.00
N ILE A 52 10.13 -2.48 10.87
CA ILE A 52 10.44 -1.94 9.55
C ILE A 52 9.17 -1.34 8.94
N MET A 53 9.13 0.00 8.79
CA MET A 53 7.96 0.69 8.23
C MET A 53 8.33 1.50 6.98
N GLY A 54 7.52 1.34 5.95
CA GLY A 54 7.54 2.20 4.77
C GLY A 54 6.92 3.56 5.06
N GLN A 55 7.58 4.64 4.63
CA GLN A 55 7.01 5.98 4.55
C GLN A 55 7.73 6.76 3.46
N VAL A 56 6.98 7.42 2.59
CA VAL A 56 7.51 8.18 1.45
C VAL A 56 7.66 9.65 1.81
N LEU A 57 6.61 10.26 2.34
CA LEU A 57 6.54 11.69 2.63
C LEU A 57 7.05 11.95 4.04
N ALA A 58 8.37 12.01 4.18
CA ALA A 58 9.03 12.15 5.48
C ALA A 58 9.53 13.57 5.78
N ALA A 59 9.33 14.54 4.87
CA ALA A 59 9.75 15.92 5.10
C ALA A 59 9.04 16.50 6.35
N GLY A 60 9.82 16.96 7.33
CA GLY A 60 9.29 17.53 8.58
C GLY A 60 8.66 16.51 9.55
N ALA A 61 8.63 15.21 9.23
CA ALA A 61 8.07 14.18 10.11
C ALA A 61 8.97 13.84 11.34
N GLY A 62 10.16 14.39 11.41
CA GLY A 62 11.15 14.11 12.45
C GLY A 62 12.03 12.91 12.14
N GLN A 63 12.91 12.59 13.09
CA GLN A 63 13.88 11.50 12.92
C GLN A 63 13.16 10.16 12.89
N ASN A 64 13.52 9.31 11.90
CA ASN A 64 13.11 7.91 11.78
C ASN A 64 11.64 7.66 12.16
N PRO A 65 10.69 7.94 11.26
CA PRO A 65 9.26 7.77 11.53
C PRO A 65 8.85 6.38 12.00
N ALA A 66 9.52 5.31 11.53
CA ALA A 66 9.30 3.95 12.04
C ALA A 66 9.65 3.84 13.52
N ARG A 67 10.75 4.48 13.94
CA ARG A 67 11.15 4.51 15.35
C ARG A 67 10.15 5.26 16.22
N GLN A 68 9.61 6.36 15.70
CA GLN A 68 8.56 7.10 16.40
C GLN A 68 7.29 6.24 16.59
N ALA A 69 6.85 5.55 15.53
CA ALA A 69 5.70 4.66 15.59
C ALA A 69 5.93 3.50 16.59
N LEU A 70 7.13 2.91 16.59
CA LEU A 70 7.52 1.86 17.53
C LEU A 70 7.38 2.34 18.97
N LEU A 71 7.98 3.48 19.33
CA LEU A 71 7.95 3.99 20.71
C LEU A 71 6.53 4.37 21.15
N LYS A 72 5.74 4.98 20.26
CA LYS A 72 4.33 5.32 20.51
C LYS A 72 3.45 4.07 20.66
N SER A 73 3.82 2.96 20.05
CA SER A 73 3.11 1.67 20.21
C SER A 73 3.38 1.00 21.56
N GLY A 74 4.42 1.41 22.26
CA GLY A 74 4.84 0.86 23.54
C GLY A 74 5.84 -0.29 23.47
N ILE A 75 6.35 -0.63 22.26
CA ILE A 75 7.47 -1.58 22.12
C ILE A 75 8.70 -1.05 22.89
N ALA A 76 9.49 -1.98 23.41
CA ALA A 76 10.68 -1.68 24.19
C ALA A 76 11.65 -0.74 23.43
N LYS A 77 12.22 0.22 24.16
CA LYS A 77 13.13 1.21 23.57
C LYS A 77 14.44 0.62 23.05
N GLU A 78 14.77 -0.58 23.45
CA GLU A 78 15.93 -1.35 23.02
C GLU A 78 15.73 -1.96 21.62
N THR A 79 14.48 -2.08 21.14
CA THR A 79 14.16 -2.62 19.81
C THR A 79 14.52 -1.61 18.72
N PRO A 80 15.36 -1.95 17.74
CA PRO A 80 15.69 -1.08 16.61
C PRO A 80 14.50 -0.87 15.66
N ALA A 81 14.57 0.17 14.84
CA ALA A 81 13.59 0.42 13.79
C ALA A 81 14.22 1.02 12.53
N LEU A 82 13.68 0.65 11.38
CA LEU A 82 14.09 1.12 10.07
C LEU A 82 12.91 1.74 9.32
N THR A 83 13.06 2.99 8.87
CA THR A 83 12.14 3.60 7.90
C THR A 83 12.71 3.42 6.50
N ILE A 84 11.88 2.89 5.58
CA ILE A 84 12.30 2.68 4.19
C ILE A 84 11.42 3.48 3.22
N ASN A 85 12.00 3.86 2.11
CA ASN A 85 11.31 4.49 0.98
C ASN A 85 11.65 3.74 -0.33
N ALA A 86 10.67 3.05 -0.85
CA ALA A 86 10.61 2.47 -2.18
C ALA A 86 9.31 2.95 -2.87
N VAL A 87 8.96 4.22 -2.68
CA VAL A 87 7.72 4.87 -3.15
C VAL A 87 6.51 3.97 -2.84
N CYS A 88 5.62 3.69 -3.81
CA CYS A 88 4.40 2.89 -3.61
C CYS A 88 4.67 1.47 -3.08
N GLY A 89 5.85 0.93 -3.34
CA GLY A 89 6.27 -0.41 -2.90
C GLY A 89 6.77 -0.50 -1.48
N SER A 90 6.93 0.61 -0.75
CA SER A 90 7.58 0.67 0.56
C SER A 90 7.00 -0.33 1.56
N GLY A 91 5.67 -0.36 1.72
CA GLY A 91 5.02 -1.25 2.68
C GLY A 91 5.23 -2.73 2.39
N LEU A 92 5.19 -3.15 1.11
CA LEU A 92 5.45 -4.54 0.73
C LEU A 92 6.94 -4.87 0.81
N LYS A 93 7.81 -3.91 0.48
CA LYS A 93 9.26 -4.06 0.61
C LYS A 93 9.68 -4.19 2.08
N ALA A 94 9.03 -3.52 3.01
CA ALA A 94 9.25 -3.70 4.44
C ALA A 94 9.00 -5.15 4.88
N VAL A 95 7.91 -5.77 4.40
CA VAL A 95 7.61 -7.19 4.67
C VAL A 95 8.68 -8.11 4.08
N MET A 96 9.18 -7.80 2.88
CA MET A 96 10.28 -8.57 2.26
C MET A 96 11.57 -8.48 3.07
N LEU A 97 11.91 -7.29 3.60
CA LEU A 97 13.07 -7.10 4.47
C LEU A 97 12.91 -7.83 5.80
N ALA A 98 11.71 -7.81 6.38
CA ALA A 98 11.39 -8.58 7.58
C ALA A 98 11.60 -10.08 7.36
N ALA A 99 11.13 -10.61 6.21
CA ALA A 99 11.36 -12.00 5.86
C ALA A 99 12.87 -12.33 5.71
N GLN A 100 13.65 -11.38 5.19
CA GLN A 100 15.12 -11.52 5.08
C GLN A 100 15.78 -11.50 6.46
N ALA A 101 15.43 -10.54 7.33
CA ALA A 101 15.98 -10.44 8.69
C ALA A 101 15.72 -11.71 9.49
N VAL A 102 14.50 -12.27 9.39
CA VAL A 102 14.18 -13.55 10.05
C VAL A 102 14.96 -14.72 9.43
N ALA A 103 15.05 -14.77 8.10
CA ALA A 103 15.74 -15.86 7.41
C ALA A 103 17.26 -15.89 7.65
N THR A 104 17.87 -14.73 7.91
CA THR A 104 19.31 -14.60 8.23
C THR A 104 19.61 -14.70 9.72
N GLY A 105 18.57 -14.69 10.57
CA GLY A 105 18.72 -14.75 12.03
C GLY A 105 19.07 -13.42 12.69
N ASP A 106 18.97 -12.28 11.97
CA ASP A 106 19.16 -10.96 12.55
C ASP A 106 18.07 -10.62 13.56
N SER A 107 16.85 -11.10 13.32
CA SER A 107 15.71 -10.90 14.22
C SER A 107 14.80 -12.14 14.20
N GLU A 108 14.28 -12.54 15.36
CA GLU A 108 13.34 -13.68 15.45
C GLU A 108 11.91 -13.26 15.10
N ILE A 109 11.50 -12.07 15.51
CA ILE A 109 10.13 -11.53 15.32
C ILE A 109 10.25 -10.10 14.83
N VAL A 110 9.70 -9.82 13.66
CA VAL A 110 9.74 -8.50 13.04
C VAL A 110 8.33 -7.98 12.79
N VAL A 111 8.04 -6.75 13.20
CA VAL A 111 6.85 -6.02 12.77
C VAL A 111 7.21 -5.24 11.50
N ALA A 112 6.48 -5.46 10.43
CA ALA A 112 6.72 -4.80 9.15
C ALA A 112 5.44 -4.24 8.55
N GLY A 113 5.57 -3.12 7.84
CA GLY A 113 4.42 -2.51 7.20
C GLY A 113 4.71 -1.17 6.56
N GLY A 114 3.73 -0.28 6.60
CA GLY A 114 3.88 1.07 6.10
C GLY A 114 2.84 2.01 6.70
N GLN A 115 3.19 3.28 6.67
CA GLN A 115 2.39 4.39 7.20
C GLN A 115 2.54 5.58 6.27
N GLU A 116 1.48 6.36 6.06
CA GLU A 116 1.53 7.57 5.26
C GLU A 116 0.47 8.56 5.70
N SER A 117 0.80 9.84 5.68
CA SER A 117 -0.16 10.94 5.76
C SER A 117 0.15 11.91 4.62
N MET A 118 -0.58 11.75 3.51
CA MET A 118 -0.45 12.65 2.36
C MET A 118 -1.06 14.02 2.68
N SER A 119 -2.05 14.05 3.57
CA SER A 119 -2.68 15.29 4.04
C SER A 119 -1.74 16.20 4.83
N LEU A 120 -0.72 15.65 5.49
CA LEU A 120 0.26 16.41 6.29
C LEU A 120 1.59 16.63 5.57
N ALA A 121 1.71 16.25 4.29
CA ALA A 121 2.91 16.55 3.51
C ALA A 121 3.13 18.05 3.41
N PRO A 122 4.29 18.59 3.85
CA PRO A 122 4.52 20.03 3.86
C PRO A 122 4.93 20.55 2.50
N HIS A 123 4.77 21.87 2.30
CA HIS A 123 5.51 22.58 1.28
C HIS A 123 6.93 22.86 1.80
N VAL A 124 7.92 22.65 0.96
CA VAL A 124 9.32 22.88 1.26
C VAL A 124 9.89 24.07 0.49
N LEU A 125 10.89 24.70 1.06
CA LEU A 125 11.60 25.82 0.44
C LEU A 125 13.01 25.37 0.04
N PRO A 126 13.22 24.92 -1.21
CA PRO A 126 14.55 24.52 -1.70
C PRO A 126 15.54 25.69 -1.66
N ASN A 127 16.82 25.36 -1.50
CA ASN A 127 17.94 26.33 -1.51
C ASN A 127 17.83 27.44 -0.45
N SER A 128 17.03 27.26 0.60
CA SER A 128 16.79 28.29 1.62
C SER A 128 18.00 28.60 2.51
N ARG A 129 18.98 27.69 2.60
CA ARG A 129 20.12 27.86 3.51
C ARG A 129 21.07 28.96 3.08
N ASP A 130 21.21 29.23 1.78
CA ASP A 130 22.05 30.27 1.23
C ASP A 130 21.34 31.65 1.16
N GLY A 131 20.04 31.68 1.49
CA GLY A 131 19.21 32.87 1.37
C GLY A 131 18.85 33.21 -0.08
N GLN A 132 18.03 34.26 -0.26
CA GLN A 132 17.61 34.76 -1.56
C GLN A 132 18.06 36.23 -1.72
N ARG A 133 19.00 36.46 -2.61
CA ARG A 133 19.55 37.80 -2.82
C ARG A 133 18.63 38.69 -3.65
N MET A 134 17.88 38.12 -4.58
CA MET A 134 16.98 38.84 -5.49
C MET A 134 15.95 37.90 -6.09
N GLY A 135 14.73 38.39 -6.33
CA GLY A 135 13.61 37.60 -6.88
C GLY A 135 12.80 36.84 -5.84
N ASP A 136 11.81 36.08 -6.30
CA ASP A 136 10.86 35.37 -5.45
C ASP A 136 11.41 33.98 -5.00
N TRP A 137 11.01 33.55 -3.83
CA TRP A 137 11.16 32.16 -3.42
C TRP A 137 9.95 31.33 -3.86
N LYS A 138 10.22 30.15 -4.43
CA LYS A 138 9.19 29.20 -4.83
C LYS A 138 9.08 28.10 -3.78
N LEU A 139 7.92 27.98 -3.14
CA LEU A 139 7.55 26.83 -2.34
C LEU A 139 7.24 25.63 -3.25
N VAL A 140 7.69 24.45 -2.86
CA VAL A 140 7.48 23.21 -3.59
C VAL A 140 6.65 22.26 -2.74
N ASP A 141 5.59 21.68 -3.31
CA ASP A 141 4.77 20.67 -2.66
C ASP A 141 5.54 19.35 -2.59
N SER A 142 5.92 18.94 -1.36
CA SER A 142 6.69 17.70 -1.17
C SER A 142 5.88 16.45 -1.55
N MET A 143 4.55 16.47 -1.44
CA MET A 143 3.71 15.36 -1.86
C MET A 143 3.84 15.12 -3.37
N ILE A 144 3.90 16.20 -4.16
CA ILE A 144 4.10 16.11 -5.61
C ILE A 144 5.52 15.67 -5.92
N VAL A 145 6.53 16.41 -5.43
CA VAL A 145 7.92 16.21 -5.89
C VAL A 145 8.52 14.90 -5.40
N ASP A 146 8.17 14.45 -4.19
CA ASP A 146 8.73 13.24 -3.59
C ASP A 146 7.87 11.99 -3.85
N GLY A 147 6.58 12.16 -4.09
CA GLY A 147 5.63 11.04 -4.22
C GLY A 147 5.04 10.84 -5.63
N LEU A 148 4.82 11.91 -6.40
CA LEU A 148 3.96 11.87 -7.59
C LEU A 148 4.63 12.42 -8.87
N TRP A 149 5.90 12.76 -8.82
CA TRP A 149 6.65 13.34 -9.93
C TRP A 149 7.70 12.39 -10.49
N ASP A 150 7.70 12.20 -11.79
CA ASP A 150 8.80 11.53 -12.49
C ASP A 150 9.95 12.52 -12.69
N VAL A 151 10.99 12.37 -11.86
CA VAL A 151 12.16 13.27 -11.89
C VAL A 151 13.04 13.07 -13.12
N TYR A 152 12.91 11.95 -13.81
CA TYR A 152 13.70 11.64 -15.01
C TYR A 152 13.10 12.28 -16.25
N ASN A 153 11.76 12.20 -16.38
CA ASN A 153 11.03 12.71 -17.53
C ASN A 153 10.34 14.06 -17.25
N GLN A 154 10.42 14.58 -16.01
CA GLN A 154 9.90 15.89 -15.61
C GLN A 154 8.38 16.06 -15.82
N TYR A 155 7.59 15.06 -15.40
CA TYR A 155 6.14 15.12 -15.45
C TYR A 155 5.48 14.33 -14.28
N HIS A 156 4.19 14.57 -14.08
CA HIS A 156 3.40 13.88 -13.06
C HIS A 156 3.20 12.38 -13.40
N MET A 157 3.09 11.52 -12.37
CA MET A 157 2.82 10.08 -12.52
C MET A 157 1.62 9.77 -13.42
N GLY A 158 0.62 10.66 -13.50
CA GLY A 158 -0.51 10.51 -14.42
C GLY A 158 -0.10 10.43 -15.89
N ILE A 159 0.99 11.10 -16.30
CA ILE A 159 1.51 10.97 -17.66
C ILE A 159 2.13 9.58 -17.90
N THR A 160 2.73 8.96 -16.88
CA THR A 160 3.18 7.57 -17.02
C THR A 160 2.01 6.61 -17.24
N ALA A 161 0.84 6.89 -16.64
CA ALA A 161 -0.38 6.12 -16.88
C ALA A 161 -0.91 6.31 -18.32
N GLU A 162 -0.87 7.53 -18.86
CA GLU A 162 -1.18 7.79 -20.28
C GLU A 162 -0.22 7.06 -21.22
N ASN A 163 1.08 7.03 -20.89
CA ASN A 163 2.08 6.28 -21.65
C ASN A 163 1.76 4.79 -21.69
N VAL A 164 1.35 4.21 -20.55
CA VAL A 164 0.93 2.81 -20.46
C VAL A 164 -0.34 2.59 -21.27
N ALA A 165 -1.36 3.45 -21.11
CA ALA A 165 -2.60 3.35 -21.89
C ALA A 165 -2.33 3.34 -23.40
N LYS A 166 -1.50 4.27 -23.87
CA LYS A 166 -1.10 4.37 -25.28
C LYS A 166 -0.33 3.14 -25.76
N LYS A 167 0.68 2.70 -25.00
CA LYS A 167 1.55 1.59 -25.38
C LYS A 167 0.81 0.25 -25.43
N PHE A 168 -0.10 0.01 -24.49
CA PHE A 168 -0.82 -1.25 -24.35
C PHE A 168 -2.27 -1.21 -24.89
N GLY A 169 -2.65 -0.12 -25.57
CA GLY A 169 -3.95 0.00 -26.21
C GLY A 169 -5.13 -0.01 -25.24
N VAL A 170 -4.97 0.56 -24.04
CA VAL A 170 -6.05 0.61 -23.04
C VAL A 170 -6.94 1.81 -23.30
N SER A 171 -8.19 1.58 -23.71
CA SER A 171 -9.13 2.66 -23.99
C SER A 171 -9.63 3.36 -22.73
N ARG A 172 -10.25 4.54 -22.91
CA ARG A 172 -10.89 5.29 -21.83
C ARG A 172 -12.05 4.49 -21.21
N GLU A 173 -12.84 3.82 -22.03
CA GLU A 173 -13.98 3.01 -21.61
C GLU A 173 -13.54 1.84 -20.74
N ALA A 174 -12.42 1.19 -21.09
CA ALA A 174 -11.84 0.11 -20.28
C ALA A 174 -11.36 0.62 -18.90
N GLN A 175 -10.75 1.80 -18.88
CA GLN A 175 -10.32 2.45 -17.63
C GLN A 175 -11.52 2.78 -16.74
N ASP A 176 -12.55 3.40 -17.29
CA ASP A 176 -13.76 3.77 -16.55
C ASP A 176 -14.55 2.55 -16.07
N ALA A 177 -14.60 1.48 -16.87
CA ALA A 177 -15.24 0.22 -16.48
C ALA A 177 -14.52 -0.44 -15.29
N LEU A 178 -13.19 -0.47 -15.28
CA LEU A 178 -12.41 -0.97 -14.15
C LEU A 178 -12.63 -0.11 -12.91
N ALA A 179 -12.61 1.21 -13.04
CA ALA A 179 -12.83 2.14 -11.93
C ALA A 179 -14.24 1.95 -11.32
N LEU A 180 -15.27 1.82 -12.15
CA LEU A 180 -16.62 1.54 -11.69
C LEU A 180 -16.71 0.21 -10.95
N ALA A 181 -16.11 -0.84 -11.50
CA ALA A 181 -16.09 -2.15 -10.88
C ALA A 181 -15.37 -2.12 -9.51
N SER A 182 -14.25 -1.39 -9.40
CA SER A 182 -13.53 -1.20 -8.15
C SER A 182 -14.40 -0.54 -7.08
N GLN A 183 -15.09 0.55 -7.42
CA GLN A 183 -16.02 1.24 -6.50
C GLN A 183 -17.18 0.34 -6.07
N GLN A 184 -17.80 -0.38 -6.99
CA GLN A 184 -18.91 -1.28 -6.70
C GLN A 184 -18.49 -2.44 -5.80
N LYS A 185 -17.34 -3.08 -6.09
CA LYS A 185 -16.77 -4.14 -5.25
C LYS A 185 -16.46 -3.64 -3.83
N ALA A 186 -15.83 -2.46 -3.71
CA ALA A 186 -15.47 -1.91 -2.41
C ALA A 186 -16.71 -1.53 -1.58
N ALA A 187 -17.71 -0.92 -2.19
CA ALA A 187 -18.98 -0.60 -1.52
C ALA A 187 -19.68 -1.88 -1.04
N ALA A 188 -19.80 -2.89 -1.89
CA ALA A 188 -20.40 -4.17 -1.54
C ALA A 188 -19.62 -4.91 -0.44
N ALA A 189 -18.28 -4.87 -0.47
CA ALA A 189 -17.42 -5.45 0.56
C ALA A 189 -17.61 -4.75 1.91
N GLN A 190 -17.67 -3.42 1.91
CA GLN A 190 -17.91 -2.62 3.12
C GLN A 190 -19.29 -2.91 3.71
N ASP A 191 -20.35 -2.98 2.89
CA ASP A 191 -21.72 -3.29 3.34
C ASP A 191 -21.82 -4.71 3.90
N ALA A 192 -21.13 -5.66 3.30
CA ALA A 192 -21.04 -7.04 3.78
C ALA A 192 -20.10 -7.21 5.00
N GLY A 193 -19.48 -6.13 5.49
CA GLY A 193 -18.57 -6.15 6.64
C GLY A 193 -17.26 -6.92 6.40
N ARG A 194 -16.85 -7.10 5.14
CA ARG A 194 -15.65 -7.89 4.80
C ARG A 194 -14.35 -7.27 5.31
N PHE A 195 -14.33 -5.97 5.57
CA PHE A 195 -13.15 -5.27 6.10
C PHE A 195 -13.07 -5.23 7.63
N LYS A 196 -14.08 -5.76 8.35
CA LYS A 196 -14.12 -5.65 9.82
C LYS A 196 -12.95 -6.33 10.52
N ASP A 197 -12.50 -7.46 10.00
CA ASP A 197 -11.42 -8.24 10.61
C ASP A 197 -10.03 -7.64 10.32
N GLU A 198 -9.90 -6.86 9.26
CA GLU A 198 -8.62 -6.24 8.88
C GLU A 198 -8.45 -4.81 9.40
N ILE A 199 -9.55 -4.05 9.56
CA ILE A 199 -9.52 -2.67 10.01
C ILE A 199 -9.47 -2.60 11.54
N VAL A 200 -8.56 -1.74 12.05
CA VAL A 200 -8.48 -1.37 13.46
C VAL A 200 -9.36 -0.13 13.68
N PRO A 201 -10.48 -0.24 14.40
CA PRO A 201 -11.23 0.95 14.79
C PRO A 201 -10.46 1.73 15.85
N PHE A 202 -10.41 3.05 15.72
CA PHE A 202 -9.83 3.93 16.73
C PHE A 202 -10.59 5.25 16.84
N SER A 203 -10.45 5.90 17.99
CA SER A 203 -11.15 7.15 18.27
C SER A 203 -10.31 8.36 17.87
N ILE A 204 -10.90 9.26 17.09
CA ILE A 204 -10.32 10.56 16.73
C ILE A 204 -10.88 11.61 17.66
N VAL A 205 -10.03 12.22 18.48
CA VAL A 205 -10.43 13.32 19.37
C VAL A 205 -10.79 14.54 18.52
N GLN A 206 -11.99 15.08 18.74
CA GLN A 206 -12.45 16.28 18.07
C GLN A 206 -12.09 17.54 18.86
N LYS A 207 -11.90 18.66 18.18
CA LYS A 207 -11.69 19.97 18.84
C LYS A 207 -12.90 20.38 19.68
N LYS A 208 -14.10 19.95 19.27
CA LYS A 208 -15.37 20.13 19.98
C LYS A 208 -16.26 18.91 19.74
N GLY A 209 -17.00 18.47 20.77
CA GLY A 209 -17.87 17.31 20.70
C GLY A 209 -17.19 16.00 21.10
N ASP A 210 -17.90 14.90 20.93
CA ASP A 210 -17.44 13.56 21.29
C ASP A 210 -16.42 13.03 20.26
N PRO A 211 -15.51 12.14 20.68
CA PRO A 211 -14.60 11.47 19.76
C PRO A 211 -15.37 10.70 18.66
N ILE A 212 -14.85 10.74 17.45
CA ILE A 212 -15.41 9.97 16.32
C ILE A 212 -14.66 8.65 16.21
N VAL A 213 -15.39 7.53 16.16
CA VAL A 213 -14.78 6.22 15.87
C VAL A 213 -14.55 6.12 14.37
N PHE A 214 -13.26 6.04 13.95
CA PHE A 214 -12.86 5.84 12.57
C PHE A 214 -12.65 4.34 12.33
N ALA A 215 -13.56 3.71 11.58
CA ALA A 215 -13.63 2.26 11.40
C ALA A 215 -14.01 1.83 9.97
N ALA A 216 -14.10 2.77 9.02
CA ALA A 216 -14.50 2.48 7.65
C ALA A 216 -13.69 3.31 6.65
N ASP A 217 -13.34 2.72 5.51
CA ASP A 217 -12.66 3.41 4.42
C ASP A 217 -13.51 4.58 3.93
N GLU A 218 -12.93 5.77 3.99
CA GLU A 218 -13.65 7.04 3.76
C GLU A 218 -13.71 7.42 2.28
N PHE A 219 -12.83 6.83 1.46
CA PHE A 219 -12.65 7.24 0.07
C PHE A 219 -13.66 6.60 -0.90
N ILE A 220 -14.32 5.49 -0.50
CA ILE A 220 -15.29 4.76 -1.33
C ILE A 220 -16.43 5.68 -1.77
N ASN A 221 -16.56 5.90 -3.08
CA ASN A 221 -17.58 6.77 -3.66
C ASN A 221 -18.79 5.96 -4.19
N ARG A 222 -19.82 5.84 -3.38
CA ARG A 222 -21.05 5.09 -3.70
C ARG A 222 -21.91 5.72 -4.80
N LYS A 223 -21.60 6.97 -5.20
CA LYS A 223 -22.33 7.70 -6.26
C LYS A 223 -21.72 7.49 -7.64
N THR A 224 -20.58 6.81 -7.72
CA THR A 224 -19.90 6.54 -8.99
C THR A 224 -20.80 5.69 -9.90
N ASN A 225 -20.98 6.13 -11.14
CA ASN A 225 -21.68 5.41 -12.19
C ASN A 225 -21.00 5.67 -13.55
N ALA A 226 -21.37 4.90 -14.57
CA ALA A 226 -20.72 4.97 -15.88
C ALA A 226 -20.85 6.35 -16.55
N GLU A 227 -22.00 6.99 -16.44
CA GLU A 227 -22.26 8.31 -17.02
C GLU A 227 -21.40 9.40 -16.35
N ALA A 228 -21.31 9.38 -15.02
CA ALA A 228 -20.48 10.30 -14.27
C ALA A 228 -18.99 10.16 -14.61
N LEU A 229 -18.51 8.91 -14.78
CA LEU A 229 -17.11 8.66 -15.18
C LEU A 229 -16.85 9.16 -16.62
N ALA A 230 -17.72 8.82 -17.57
CA ALA A 230 -17.59 9.24 -18.96
C ALA A 230 -17.58 10.76 -19.12
N GLY A 231 -18.31 11.50 -18.26
CA GLY A 231 -18.36 12.97 -18.24
C GLY A 231 -17.12 13.65 -17.69
N LEU A 232 -16.17 12.93 -17.07
CA LEU A 232 -14.95 13.52 -16.50
C LEU A 232 -13.95 13.92 -17.59
N ARG A 233 -13.32 15.09 -17.40
CA ARG A 233 -12.25 15.55 -18.29
C ARG A 233 -10.94 14.82 -17.95
N PRO A 234 -10.08 14.55 -18.96
CA PRO A 234 -8.71 14.09 -18.72
C PRO A 234 -7.97 15.01 -17.75
N ALA A 235 -7.22 14.44 -16.81
CA ALA A 235 -6.58 15.19 -15.73
C ALA A 235 -5.14 15.61 -16.05
N PHE A 236 -4.42 14.86 -16.89
CA PHE A 236 -2.99 15.03 -17.10
C PHE A 236 -2.63 15.39 -18.56
N ASP A 237 -3.26 14.75 -19.51
CA ASP A 237 -3.13 15.04 -20.95
C ASP A 237 -4.52 15.32 -21.52
N LYS A 238 -4.69 16.46 -22.20
CA LYS A 238 -5.98 16.85 -22.81
C LYS A 238 -6.52 15.84 -23.81
N ALA A 239 -5.65 15.10 -24.48
CA ALA A 239 -5.98 14.03 -25.40
C ALA A 239 -5.99 12.64 -24.77
N GLY A 240 -5.72 12.56 -23.46
CA GLY A 240 -5.58 11.30 -22.72
C GLY A 240 -6.89 10.73 -22.20
N GLY A 241 -6.77 9.59 -21.51
CA GLY A 241 -7.89 8.85 -20.94
C GLY A 241 -7.92 8.84 -19.41
N VAL A 242 -6.84 9.28 -18.75
CA VAL A 242 -6.73 9.27 -17.29
C VAL A 242 -7.47 10.44 -16.68
N THR A 243 -8.39 10.15 -15.76
CA THR A 243 -9.21 11.15 -15.07
C THR A 243 -9.11 11.01 -13.56
N ALA A 244 -9.66 11.97 -12.82
CA ALA A 244 -9.80 11.87 -11.36
C ALA A 244 -10.69 10.70 -10.92
N GLY A 245 -11.55 10.16 -11.79
CA GLY A 245 -12.45 9.04 -11.48
C GLY A 245 -11.84 7.66 -11.74
N ASN A 246 -10.79 7.57 -12.58
CA ASN A 246 -10.12 6.32 -12.92
C ASN A 246 -8.63 6.28 -12.48
N ALA A 247 -8.26 7.17 -11.55
CA ALA A 247 -7.01 7.19 -10.83
C ALA A 247 -7.26 6.96 -9.33
N SER A 248 -6.26 6.45 -8.62
CA SER A 248 -6.32 6.37 -7.16
C SER A 248 -6.29 7.76 -6.52
N GLY A 249 -6.78 7.85 -5.28
CA GLY A 249 -6.78 9.09 -4.52
C GLY A 249 -5.46 9.38 -3.80
N LEU A 250 -5.41 10.59 -3.23
CA LEU A 250 -4.45 10.98 -2.20
C LEU A 250 -5.05 10.59 -0.86
N ASN A 251 -4.33 9.83 -0.04
CA ASN A 251 -4.92 9.18 1.11
C ASN A 251 -3.96 9.11 2.30
N ASP A 252 -4.55 8.89 3.48
CA ASP A 252 -3.86 8.70 4.74
C ASP A 252 -4.16 7.29 5.28
N GLY A 253 -3.18 6.60 5.85
CA GLY A 253 -3.41 5.28 6.41
C GLY A 253 -2.13 4.54 6.79
N ALA A 254 -2.30 3.42 7.49
CA ALA A 254 -1.22 2.52 7.86
C ALA A 254 -1.66 1.07 7.79
N ALA A 255 -0.71 0.17 7.57
CA ALA A 255 -0.90 -1.27 7.61
C ALA A 255 0.34 -1.96 8.17
N GLY A 256 0.15 -3.07 8.86
CA GLY A 256 1.24 -3.82 9.48
C GLY A 256 0.97 -5.31 9.56
N VAL A 257 2.05 -6.08 9.61
CA VAL A 257 2.06 -7.52 9.80
C VAL A 257 3.16 -7.93 10.79
N VAL A 258 3.00 -9.09 11.41
CA VAL A 258 4.05 -9.72 12.21
C VAL A 258 4.63 -10.89 11.44
N VAL A 259 5.95 -10.89 11.26
CA VAL A 259 6.72 -11.88 10.51
C VAL A 259 7.67 -12.61 11.46
N MET A 260 7.71 -13.93 11.35
CA MET A 260 8.65 -14.80 12.09
C MET A 260 8.88 -16.12 11.34
N SER A 261 9.76 -16.98 11.84
CA SER A 261 9.86 -18.34 11.30
C SER A 261 8.67 -19.20 11.71
N ALA A 262 8.34 -20.22 10.91
CA ALA A 262 7.30 -21.20 11.26
C ALA A 262 7.62 -21.90 12.60
N LYS A 263 8.89 -22.24 12.81
CA LYS A 263 9.38 -22.81 14.07
C LYS A 263 9.10 -21.91 15.27
N LYS A 264 9.32 -20.58 15.12
CA LYS A 264 9.04 -19.62 16.20
C LYS A 264 7.54 -19.49 16.44
N ALA A 265 6.73 -19.50 15.38
CA ALA A 265 5.27 -19.47 15.50
C ALA A 265 4.76 -20.71 16.27
N ASP A 266 5.26 -21.90 15.94
CA ASP A 266 4.92 -23.15 16.65
C ASP A 266 5.31 -23.09 18.13
N GLN A 267 6.51 -22.59 18.46
CA GLN A 267 6.96 -22.43 19.85
C GLN A 267 6.05 -21.49 20.66
N LEU A 268 5.44 -20.51 20.01
CA LEU A 268 4.53 -19.54 20.62
C LEU A 268 3.06 -19.98 20.55
N GLY A 269 2.76 -21.13 19.93
CA GLY A 269 1.39 -21.62 19.74
C GLY A 269 0.56 -20.75 18.81
N LEU A 270 1.20 -20.08 17.85
CA LEU A 270 0.55 -19.17 16.89
C LEU A 270 0.23 -19.90 15.59
N THR A 271 -0.98 -19.70 15.09
CA THR A 271 -1.38 -20.21 13.78
C THR A 271 -1.03 -19.16 12.71
N PRO A 272 -0.19 -19.47 11.72
CA PRO A 272 0.11 -18.56 10.63
C PRO A 272 -1.12 -18.21 9.78
N LEU A 273 -1.24 -16.95 9.38
CA LEU A 273 -2.18 -16.52 8.35
C LEU A 273 -1.76 -17.03 6.98
N ALA A 274 -0.47 -16.98 6.69
CA ALA A 274 0.13 -17.52 5.48
C ALA A 274 1.66 -17.62 5.62
N ARG A 275 2.26 -18.47 4.78
CA ARG A 275 3.70 -18.57 4.54
C ARG A 275 4.10 -17.63 3.40
N ILE A 276 5.22 -16.92 3.52
CA ILE A 276 5.83 -16.16 2.43
C ILE A 276 6.52 -17.14 1.50
N LYS A 277 5.93 -17.40 0.34
CA LYS A 277 6.45 -18.39 -0.62
C LYS A 277 7.61 -17.84 -1.45
N SER A 278 7.44 -16.62 -1.94
CA SER A 278 8.47 -15.92 -2.72
C SER A 278 8.17 -14.44 -2.82
N TYR A 279 9.15 -13.68 -3.28
CA TYR A 279 8.99 -12.27 -3.59
C TYR A 279 9.99 -11.82 -4.67
N ALA A 280 9.67 -10.70 -5.32
CA ALA A 280 10.56 -10.08 -6.29
C ALA A 280 10.44 -8.55 -6.29
N THR A 281 11.55 -7.89 -6.55
CA THR A 281 11.61 -6.48 -6.96
C THR A 281 12.29 -6.44 -8.32
N VAL A 282 11.77 -5.62 -9.22
CA VAL A 282 12.29 -5.41 -10.57
C VAL A 282 12.34 -3.93 -10.90
N ALA A 283 13.12 -3.57 -11.91
CA ALA A 283 13.18 -2.22 -12.47
C ALA A 283 12.90 -2.27 -13.97
N LEU A 284 12.37 -1.16 -14.50
CA LEU A 284 12.04 -0.96 -15.90
C LEU A 284 12.10 0.54 -16.24
N ASP A 285 11.75 0.89 -17.47
CA ASP A 285 11.68 2.30 -17.90
C ASP A 285 10.74 3.12 -17.00
N PRO A 286 11.21 4.21 -16.36
CA PRO A 286 10.38 5.10 -15.54
C PRO A 286 9.12 5.59 -16.25
N ALA A 287 9.19 5.87 -17.55
CA ALA A 287 8.05 6.32 -18.34
C ALA A 287 6.89 5.31 -18.40
N LEU A 288 7.18 4.04 -18.07
CA LEU A 288 6.25 2.92 -18.11
C LEU A 288 6.10 2.24 -16.73
N MET A 289 6.33 2.97 -15.64
CA MET A 289 6.35 2.42 -14.30
C MET A 289 5.10 1.58 -13.96
N GLY A 290 3.94 1.94 -14.53
CA GLY A 290 2.67 1.26 -14.29
C GLY A 290 2.66 -0.22 -14.64
N ILE A 291 3.51 -0.67 -15.59
CA ILE A 291 3.61 -2.08 -15.96
C ILE A 291 4.55 -2.90 -15.06
N GLY A 292 5.18 -2.27 -14.06
CA GLY A 292 6.09 -2.92 -13.10
C GLY A 292 5.57 -4.19 -12.43
N PRO A 293 4.26 -4.32 -12.12
CA PRO A 293 3.70 -5.54 -11.57
C PRO A 293 3.87 -6.76 -12.46
N VAL A 294 3.92 -6.62 -13.79
CA VAL A 294 4.08 -7.75 -14.72
C VAL A 294 5.40 -8.48 -14.49
N PRO A 295 6.58 -7.87 -14.73
CA PRO A 295 7.85 -8.56 -14.52
C PRO A 295 8.10 -8.91 -13.05
N ALA A 296 7.55 -8.15 -12.09
CA ALA A 296 7.66 -8.49 -10.67
C ALA A 296 6.88 -9.76 -10.33
N SER A 297 5.64 -9.87 -10.78
CA SER A 297 4.79 -11.04 -10.57
C SER A 297 5.35 -12.27 -11.28
N GLN A 298 5.78 -12.14 -12.53
CA GLN A 298 6.41 -13.23 -13.28
C GLN A 298 7.62 -13.80 -12.54
N LYS A 299 8.50 -12.92 -12.02
CA LYS A 299 9.69 -13.32 -11.27
C LYS A 299 9.34 -13.93 -9.92
N ALA A 300 8.33 -13.43 -9.21
CA ALA A 300 7.86 -13.99 -7.95
C ALA A 300 7.24 -15.38 -8.19
N LEU A 301 6.38 -15.53 -9.19
CA LEU A 301 5.75 -16.79 -9.55
C LEU A 301 6.79 -17.84 -9.99
N GLN A 302 7.79 -17.44 -10.80
CA GLN A 302 8.89 -18.32 -11.18
C GLN A 302 9.63 -18.87 -9.95
N ARG A 303 9.92 -18.01 -8.95
CA ARG A 303 10.56 -18.40 -7.70
C ARG A 303 9.69 -19.30 -6.83
N ALA A 304 8.38 -19.11 -6.88
CA ALA A 304 7.40 -19.96 -6.18
C ALA A 304 7.20 -21.31 -6.88
N GLY A 305 7.59 -21.44 -8.14
CA GLY A 305 7.28 -22.61 -8.98
C GLY A 305 5.79 -22.64 -9.40
N TRP A 306 5.13 -21.49 -9.48
CA TRP A 306 3.71 -21.36 -9.80
C TRP A 306 3.45 -20.74 -11.15
N LYS A 307 2.32 -21.08 -11.75
CA LYS A 307 1.79 -20.43 -12.95
C LYS A 307 0.70 -19.42 -12.56
N PRO A 308 0.46 -18.35 -13.35
CA PRO A 308 -0.59 -17.37 -13.06
C PRO A 308 -1.98 -17.97 -12.81
N GLY A 309 -2.35 -19.01 -13.56
CA GLY A 309 -3.65 -19.70 -13.43
C GLY A 309 -3.84 -20.50 -12.14
N GLU A 310 -2.76 -20.76 -11.38
CA GLU A 310 -2.83 -21.47 -10.10
C GLU A 310 -3.16 -20.55 -8.92
N LEU A 311 -3.14 -19.23 -9.12
CA LEU A 311 -3.48 -18.27 -8.09
C LEU A 311 -4.99 -18.31 -7.79
N ASP A 312 -5.33 -18.26 -6.51
CA ASP A 312 -6.72 -18.21 -6.04
C ASP A 312 -7.19 -16.77 -5.85
N LEU A 313 -6.31 -15.89 -5.36
CA LEU A 313 -6.59 -14.48 -5.10
C LEU A 313 -5.38 -13.60 -5.44
N LEU A 314 -5.69 -12.42 -5.95
CA LEU A 314 -4.69 -11.41 -6.31
C LEU A 314 -5.12 -10.04 -5.78
N GLU A 315 -4.18 -9.35 -5.17
CA GLU A 315 -4.30 -7.93 -4.83
C GLU A 315 -3.26 -7.13 -5.62
N ILE A 316 -3.71 -6.49 -6.67
CA ILE A 316 -2.89 -5.68 -7.59
C ILE A 316 -3.25 -4.22 -7.38
N ASN A 317 -2.31 -3.42 -6.91
CA ASN A 317 -2.59 -2.02 -6.62
C ASN A 317 -3.05 -1.26 -7.87
N GLU A 318 -4.18 -0.57 -7.74
CA GLU A 318 -4.77 0.26 -8.79
C GLU A 318 -4.31 1.72 -8.63
N ALA A 319 -3.03 1.99 -8.92
CA ALA A 319 -2.56 3.38 -8.94
C ALA A 319 -3.31 4.21 -10.00
N PHE A 320 -3.56 3.59 -11.15
CA PHE A 320 -4.38 4.09 -12.25
C PHE A 320 -5.11 2.93 -12.91
N ALA A 321 -6.34 3.14 -13.37
CA ALA A 321 -7.08 2.11 -14.12
C ALA A 321 -6.35 1.72 -15.41
N ALA A 322 -5.72 2.65 -16.10
CA ALA A 322 -4.89 2.39 -17.28
C ALA A 322 -3.83 1.33 -17.00
N GLN A 323 -3.10 1.49 -15.89
CA GLN A 323 -2.08 0.56 -15.45
C GLN A 323 -2.68 -0.79 -15.05
N ALA A 324 -3.77 -0.80 -14.29
CA ALA A 324 -4.39 -2.04 -13.82
C ALA A 324 -4.95 -2.88 -14.99
N CYS A 325 -5.57 -2.25 -15.97
CA CYS A 325 -6.02 -2.92 -17.20
C CYS A 325 -4.83 -3.53 -17.95
N ALA A 326 -3.76 -2.77 -18.17
CA ALA A 326 -2.57 -3.24 -18.88
C ALA A 326 -1.93 -4.45 -18.16
N VAL A 327 -1.78 -4.38 -16.83
CA VAL A 327 -1.23 -5.48 -16.03
C VAL A 327 -2.10 -6.74 -16.14
N ASN A 328 -3.43 -6.61 -16.04
CA ASN A 328 -4.34 -7.74 -16.14
C ASN A 328 -4.26 -8.42 -17.52
N ASN A 329 -4.19 -7.62 -18.59
CA ASN A 329 -4.08 -8.12 -19.96
C ASN A 329 -2.75 -8.85 -20.19
N GLU A 330 -1.61 -8.24 -19.78
CA GLU A 330 -0.28 -8.81 -19.98
C GLU A 330 -0.04 -10.09 -19.16
N MET A 331 -0.64 -10.19 -17.98
CA MET A 331 -0.51 -11.38 -17.13
C MET A 331 -1.45 -12.51 -17.51
N GLY A 332 -2.57 -12.22 -18.18
CA GLY A 332 -3.56 -13.19 -18.63
C GLY A 332 -4.18 -14.04 -17.51
N TRP A 333 -4.20 -13.54 -16.28
CA TRP A 333 -4.83 -14.19 -15.15
C TRP A 333 -6.35 -13.96 -15.11
N ASP A 334 -7.05 -14.73 -14.30
CA ASP A 334 -8.48 -14.58 -14.10
C ASP A 334 -8.79 -13.28 -13.33
N VAL A 335 -9.32 -12.28 -14.02
CA VAL A 335 -9.66 -10.96 -13.44
C VAL A 335 -10.77 -11.05 -12.39
N SER A 336 -11.54 -12.14 -12.33
CA SER A 336 -12.54 -12.35 -11.27
C SER A 336 -11.91 -12.61 -9.91
N LYS A 337 -10.63 -12.99 -9.89
CA LYS A 337 -9.83 -13.22 -8.69
C LYS A 337 -9.02 -11.99 -8.26
N VAL A 338 -9.03 -10.92 -9.07
CA VAL A 338 -8.25 -9.69 -8.82
C VAL A 338 -9.11 -8.68 -8.06
N ASN A 339 -8.54 -8.15 -6.96
CA ASN A 339 -9.15 -7.08 -6.17
C ASN A 339 -10.65 -7.35 -5.92
N VAL A 340 -10.93 -8.51 -5.37
CA VAL A 340 -12.33 -9.01 -5.21
C VAL A 340 -13.18 -8.15 -4.29
N ASN A 341 -12.54 -7.33 -3.46
CA ASN A 341 -13.17 -6.36 -2.55
C ASN A 341 -12.94 -4.90 -3.00
N GLY A 342 -12.61 -4.67 -4.28
CA GLY A 342 -12.19 -3.36 -4.79
C GLY A 342 -10.72 -3.08 -4.54
N GLY A 343 -10.16 -2.13 -5.26
CA GLY A 343 -8.75 -1.74 -5.18
C GLY A 343 -8.54 -0.27 -4.82
N ALA A 344 -7.36 0.25 -5.08
CA ALA A 344 -6.95 1.58 -4.63
C ALA A 344 -7.74 2.75 -5.26
N ILE A 345 -8.37 2.56 -6.41
CA ILE A 345 -9.26 3.57 -6.99
C ILE A 345 -10.46 3.84 -6.07
N ALA A 346 -10.93 2.81 -5.37
CA ALA A 346 -12.06 2.92 -4.44
C ALA A 346 -11.62 3.09 -2.98
N ILE A 347 -10.65 2.29 -2.53
CA ILE A 347 -10.23 2.25 -1.12
C ILE A 347 -9.25 3.40 -0.82
N GLY A 348 -8.38 3.74 -1.79
CA GLY A 348 -7.35 4.76 -1.64
C GLY A 348 -5.92 4.20 -1.71
N HIS A 349 -4.95 5.14 -1.85
CA HIS A 349 -3.53 4.84 -2.07
C HIS A 349 -2.61 5.67 -1.16
N PRO A 350 -2.59 5.42 0.16
CA PRO A 350 -1.58 5.99 1.05
C PRO A 350 -0.22 5.38 0.69
N ILE A 351 0.58 6.10 -0.12
CA ILE A 351 1.68 5.52 -0.92
C ILE A 351 2.65 4.65 -0.13
N GLY A 352 3.15 5.11 1.01
CA GLY A 352 4.09 4.33 1.84
C GLY A 352 3.46 3.12 2.54
N ALA A 353 2.14 3.14 2.75
CA ALA A 353 1.41 2.06 3.41
C ALA A 353 0.83 1.03 2.43
N SER A 354 0.59 1.42 1.18
CA SER A 354 -0.22 0.67 0.21
C SER A 354 0.24 -0.76 -0.02
N GLY A 355 1.55 -1.00 -0.07
CA GLY A 355 2.07 -2.35 -0.28
C GLY A 355 1.70 -3.34 0.83
N CYS A 356 1.73 -2.90 2.08
CA CYS A 356 1.25 -3.71 3.20
C CYS A 356 -0.28 -3.72 3.26
N ARG A 357 -0.97 -2.61 2.91
CA ARG A 357 -2.43 -2.53 2.88
C ARG A 357 -3.03 -3.62 1.98
N ILE A 358 -2.54 -3.77 0.74
CA ILE A 358 -3.04 -4.80 -0.17
C ILE A 358 -2.71 -6.21 0.34
N LEU A 359 -1.55 -6.41 0.97
CA LEU A 359 -1.20 -7.70 1.57
C LEU A 359 -2.14 -8.05 2.73
N VAL A 360 -2.47 -7.10 3.60
CA VAL A 360 -3.43 -7.30 4.71
C VAL A 360 -4.79 -7.73 4.16
N THR A 361 -5.31 -7.04 3.15
CA THR A 361 -6.59 -7.40 2.51
C THR A 361 -6.52 -8.80 1.88
N LEU A 362 -5.42 -9.12 1.17
CA LEU A 362 -5.19 -10.44 0.59
C LEU A 362 -5.25 -11.54 1.65
N LEU A 363 -4.51 -11.38 2.75
CA LEU A 363 -4.43 -12.39 3.82
C LEU A 363 -5.80 -12.65 4.46
N HIS A 364 -6.55 -11.59 4.80
CA HIS A 364 -7.88 -11.75 5.39
C HIS A 364 -8.88 -12.37 4.42
N GLU A 365 -8.83 -12.01 3.13
CA GLU A 365 -9.70 -12.61 2.12
C GLU A 365 -9.34 -14.08 1.85
N MET A 366 -8.05 -14.43 1.86
CA MET A 366 -7.59 -15.82 1.76
C MET A 366 -8.10 -16.68 2.92
N VAL A 367 -8.07 -16.14 4.15
CA VAL A 367 -8.65 -16.83 5.32
C VAL A 367 -10.15 -17.05 5.14
N ARG A 368 -10.89 -16.02 4.71
CA ARG A 368 -12.35 -16.09 4.56
C ARG A 368 -12.82 -17.06 3.50
N ARG A 369 -12.07 -17.20 2.40
CA ARG A 369 -12.42 -18.08 1.27
C ARG A 369 -11.74 -19.45 1.33
N ASP A 370 -10.90 -19.71 2.32
CA ASP A 370 -9.98 -20.85 2.37
C ASP A 370 -9.10 -20.95 1.11
N ALA A 371 -8.70 -19.79 0.55
CA ALA A 371 -7.83 -19.71 -0.60
C ALA A 371 -6.39 -20.07 -0.21
N LYS A 372 -5.69 -20.79 -1.07
CA LYS A 372 -4.37 -21.35 -0.78
C LYS A 372 -3.22 -20.54 -1.35
N LYS A 373 -3.34 -20.00 -2.55
CA LYS A 373 -2.28 -19.28 -3.26
C LYS A 373 -2.69 -17.84 -3.54
N GLY A 374 -1.95 -16.89 -2.99
CA GLY A 374 -2.20 -15.47 -3.14
C GLY A 374 -0.99 -14.71 -3.66
N LEU A 375 -1.25 -13.59 -4.34
CA LEU A 375 -0.21 -12.67 -4.83
C LEU A 375 -0.61 -11.22 -4.57
N ALA A 376 0.29 -10.45 -3.96
CA ALA A 376 0.20 -9.00 -3.86
C ALA A 376 1.25 -8.34 -4.75
N SER A 377 0.90 -7.33 -5.55
CA SER A 377 1.85 -6.63 -6.42
C SER A 377 1.51 -5.17 -6.63
N LEU A 378 2.55 -4.32 -6.78
CA LEU A 378 2.43 -2.89 -7.04
C LEU A 378 3.42 -2.44 -8.12
N CYS A 379 3.00 -1.44 -8.90
CA CYS A 379 3.91 -0.55 -9.61
C CYS A 379 4.53 0.46 -8.64
N ILE A 380 5.70 0.96 -9.01
CA ILE A 380 6.49 1.87 -8.18
C ILE A 380 6.98 3.02 -9.05
N GLY A 381 6.75 4.26 -8.62
CA GLY A 381 7.31 5.45 -9.27
C GLY A 381 8.83 5.34 -9.44
N GLY A 382 9.36 5.89 -10.53
CA GLY A 382 10.76 5.72 -10.91
C GLY A 382 11.06 4.46 -11.72
N GLY A 383 10.03 3.72 -12.15
CA GLY A 383 10.20 2.56 -13.04
C GLY A 383 10.58 1.28 -12.30
N MET A 384 9.78 0.89 -11.32
CA MET A 384 9.99 -0.36 -10.58
C MET A 384 8.67 -1.11 -10.37
N GLY A 385 8.77 -2.36 -9.95
CA GLY A 385 7.66 -3.19 -9.52
C GLY A 385 8.05 -4.12 -8.39
N VAL A 386 7.09 -4.47 -7.57
CA VAL A 386 7.26 -5.39 -6.43
C VAL A 386 6.11 -6.39 -6.39
N ALA A 387 6.42 -7.65 -6.07
CA ALA A 387 5.43 -8.70 -5.88
C ALA A 387 5.84 -9.63 -4.74
N LEU A 388 4.86 -10.12 -4.00
CA LEU A 388 5.02 -11.08 -2.91
C LEU A 388 3.93 -12.15 -3.03
N ALA A 389 4.34 -13.41 -3.11
CA ALA A 389 3.47 -14.59 -3.16
C ALA A 389 3.37 -15.23 -1.78
N VAL A 390 2.16 -15.56 -1.37
CA VAL A 390 1.85 -16.19 -0.08
C VAL A 390 1.07 -17.49 -0.28
N GLU A 391 1.29 -18.45 0.61
CA GLU A 391 0.66 -19.77 0.59
C GLU A 391 0.01 -20.07 1.94
N ARG A 392 -1.19 -20.65 1.92
CA ARG A 392 -1.86 -21.20 3.11
C ARG A 392 -1.97 -22.73 2.98
N GLU A 393 -1.89 -23.40 4.10
CA GLU A 393 -2.13 -24.85 4.19
C GLU A 393 -3.60 -25.22 4.11
#